data_fca3a29d35e91469b68970e69668c7aa
#
_entry.id   fca3a29d35e91469b68970e69668c7aa
#
_cell.length_a   1.000
_cell.length_b   1.000
_cell.length_c   1.000
_cell.angle_alpha   90.00
_cell.angle_beta   90.00
_cell.angle_gamma   90.00
#
_symmetry.space_group_name_H-M   'P 1'
#
loop_
_entity.id
_entity.type
_entity.pdbx_description
1 polymer ?
#
loop_
_entity_poly.entity_id
_entity_poly.type
_entity_poly.pdbx_seq_one_letter_code
_entity_poly.pdbx_strand_id
1 'polypeptide(L)'
;MREIIFDTETTGLESKVDRVIEIGGIELVDHFPTGRTFHKYISPGDRKVHPDALAVHGLTDEFLKDKPTFAEVVAELQEFFHDAKWIAHNANFDIGFINAEFDRLGLPPVEGEQVIDTLAMARRKHPMGPNSLDALCRRYGIDNSHRTKHGALLDSELLAEVYIEMIGGRQTALGLVEETKVVKVIADDDDDFVADISPRSRPLPVRLSQADAETHQKLIAGMGEKAIWKRYQ
;
A
#
# COMPACT_ATOMS: atom_id res chain seq x y z
N MET A 1 11.89 3.03 3.06
CA MET A 1 11.17 2.33 4.15
C MET A 1 10.85 0.92 3.68
N ARG A 2 11.08 -0.09 4.55
CA ARG A 2 10.81 -1.49 4.20
C ARG A 2 9.45 -1.90 4.75
N GLU A 3 8.64 -2.56 3.92
CA GLU A 3 7.25 -2.95 4.19
C GLU A 3 7.02 -4.37 3.73
N ILE A 4 6.32 -5.18 4.52
CA ILE A 4 5.90 -6.52 4.13
C ILE A 4 4.37 -6.55 4.13
N ILE A 5 3.82 -6.71 2.94
CA ILE A 5 2.40 -7.01 2.77
C ILE A 5 2.22 -8.49 3.01
N PHE A 6 1.35 -8.89 3.93
CA PHE A 6 1.19 -10.30 4.26
C PHE A 6 -0.26 -10.67 4.56
N ASP A 7 -0.52 -11.96 4.47
CA ASP A 7 -1.79 -12.59 4.80
C ASP A 7 -1.54 -13.97 5.42
N THR A 8 -2.49 -14.47 6.19
CA THR A 8 -2.40 -15.78 6.84
C THR A 8 -3.66 -16.61 6.63
N GLU A 9 -3.50 -17.92 6.38
CA GLU A 9 -4.57 -18.88 6.51
C GLU A 9 -4.45 -19.64 7.84
N THR A 10 -5.59 -20.02 8.40
CA THR A 10 -5.66 -20.56 9.75
C THR A 10 -6.58 -21.77 9.83
N THR A 11 -6.43 -22.60 10.86
CA THR A 11 -7.34 -23.74 11.07
C THR A 11 -8.74 -23.34 11.48
N GLY A 12 -8.97 -22.09 11.89
CA GLY A 12 -10.25 -21.55 12.34
C GLY A 12 -10.12 -20.09 12.72
N LEU A 13 -11.02 -19.56 13.54
CA LEU A 13 -11.12 -18.12 13.80
C LEU A 13 -10.58 -17.68 15.17
N GLU A 14 -10.23 -18.63 16.05
CA GLU A 14 -9.86 -18.34 17.44
C GLU A 14 -8.36 -18.52 17.67
N SER A 15 -7.56 -17.47 17.62
CA SER A 15 -6.09 -17.51 17.72
C SER A 15 -5.55 -18.22 18.96
N LYS A 16 -6.32 -18.31 20.06
CA LYS A 16 -5.94 -19.03 21.26
C LYS A 16 -5.89 -20.55 21.10
N VAL A 17 -6.73 -21.10 20.21
CA VAL A 17 -6.87 -22.55 20.01
C VAL A 17 -6.54 -22.98 18.59
N ASP A 18 -6.77 -22.11 17.61
CA ASP A 18 -6.47 -22.36 16.21
C ASP A 18 -5.00 -22.03 15.89
N ARG A 19 -4.54 -22.49 14.75
CA ARG A 19 -3.15 -22.43 14.34
C ARG A 19 -3.03 -21.77 12.97
N VAL A 20 -1.92 -21.10 12.76
CA VAL A 20 -1.52 -20.64 11.42
C VAL A 20 -1.08 -21.84 10.58
N ILE A 21 -1.58 -21.95 9.34
CA ILE A 21 -1.30 -23.04 8.41
C ILE A 21 -0.70 -22.60 7.08
N GLU A 22 -0.81 -21.31 6.75
CA GLU A 22 -0.12 -20.70 5.62
C GLU A 22 0.24 -19.25 5.97
N ILE A 23 1.40 -18.81 5.51
CA ILE A 23 1.81 -17.39 5.56
C ILE A 23 2.33 -17.02 4.18
N GLY A 24 1.78 -15.99 3.59
CA GLY A 24 2.28 -15.34 2.40
C GLY A 24 2.76 -13.93 2.71
N GLY A 25 3.83 -13.49 2.07
CA GLY A 25 4.35 -12.15 2.26
C GLY A 25 5.09 -11.61 1.04
N ILE A 26 4.88 -10.34 0.73
CA ILE A 26 5.50 -9.61 -0.38
C ILE A 26 6.29 -8.43 0.18
N GLU A 27 7.56 -8.33 -0.19
CA GLU A 27 8.40 -7.22 0.22
C GLU A 27 8.23 -6.01 -0.71
N LEU A 28 8.00 -4.85 -0.09
CA LEU A 28 8.11 -3.55 -0.74
C LEU A 28 9.25 -2.75 -0.11
N VAL A 29 9.94 -1.95 -0.92
CA VAL A 29 10.87 -0.91 -0.47
C VAL A 29 10.43 0.41 -1.08
N ASP A 30 10.14 1.38 -0.21
CA ASP A 30 9.60 2.69 -0.62
C ASP A 30 8.37 2.54 -1.54
N HIS A 31 7.47 1.61 -1.17
CA HIS A 31 6.23 1.25 -1.87
C HIS A 31 6.41 0.54 -3.23
N PHE A 32 7.62 0.11 -3.58
CA PHE A 32 7.89 -0.64 -4.81
C PHE A 32 8.18 -2.11 -4.48
N PRO A 33 7.51 -3.07 -5.18
CA PRO A 33 7.81 -4.49 -5.02
C PRO A 33 9.27 -4.78 -5.38
N THR A 34 9.96 -5.50 -4.51
CA THR A 34 11.36 -5.92 -4.73
C THR A 34 11.46 -7.24 -5.48
N GLY A 35 10.36 -7.99 -5.56
CA GLY A 35 10.32 -9.36 -6.05
C GLY A 35 10.68 -10.41 -5.00
N ARG A 36 11.06 -10.00 -3.79
CA ARG A 36 11.25 -10.94 -2.67
C ARG A 36 9.90 -11.31 -2.06
N THR A 37 9.70 -12.61 -1.84
CA THR A 37 8.48 -13.15 -1.26
C THR A 37 8.80 -14.11 -0.12
N PHE A 38 7.87 -14.25 0.81
CA PHE A 38 7.85 -15.28 1.82
C PHE A 38 6.61 -16.13 1.62
N HIS A 39 6.76 -17.45 1.54
CA HIS A 39 5.63 -18.36 1.42
C HIS A 39 5.90 -19.66 2.14
N LYS A 40 5.10 -19.97 3.14
CA LYS A 40 5.22 -21.21 3.92
C LYS A 40 3.86 -21.81 4.21
N TYR A 41 3.74 -23.11 3.96
CA TYR A 41 2.71 -23.94 4.55
C TYR A 41 3.22 -24.51 5.85
N ILE A 42 2.36 -24.57 6.87
CA ILE A 42 2.72 -24.87 8.25
C ILE A 42 1.82 -25.98 8.78
N SER A 43 2.43 -26.99 9.40
CA SER A 43 1.69 -28.06 10.07
C SER A 43 1.04 -27.52 11.36
N PRO A 44 -0.27 -27.66 11.54
CA PRO A 44 -0.94 -27.28 12.77
C PRO A 44 -0.75 -28.27 13.92
N GLY A 45 0.04 -29.33 13.73
CA GLY A 45 0.15 -30.44 14.66
C GLY A 45 -1.16 -31.24 14.76
N ASP A 46 -1.65 -31.44 15.99
CA ASP A 46 -2.89 -32.19 16.22
C ASP A 46 -4.18 -31.37 15.96
N ARG A 47 -4.06 -30.07 15.73
CA ARG A 47 -5.21 -29.20 15.45
C ARG A 47 -5.78 -29.48 14.06
N LYS A 48 -7.07 -29.81 13.99
CA LYS A 48 -7.77 -30.05 12.72
C LYS A 48 -8.26 -28.75 12.10
N VAL A 49 -8.24 -28.72 10.78
CA VAL A 49 -8.82 -27.62 10.02
C VAL A 49 -10.35 -27.63 10.14
N HIS A 50 -10.92 -26.50 10.55
CA HIS A 50 -12.36 -26.36 10.66
C HIS A 50 -13.00 -26.42 9.25
N PRO A 51 -14.18 -27.08 9.07
CA PRO A 51 -14.83 -27.19 7.76
C PRO A 51 -15.06 -25.86 7.05
N ASP A 52 -15.41 -24.81 7.79
CA ASP A 52 -15.63 -23.47 7.22
C ASP A 52 -14.32 -22.85 6.71
N ALA A 53 -13.22 -23.01 7.44
CA ALA A 53 -11.90 -22.57 7.02
C ALA A 53 -11.43 -23.35 5.76
N LEU A 54 -11.61 -24.69 5.78
CA LEU A 54 -11.32 -25.55 4.62
C LEU A 54 -12.10 -25.10 3.36
N ALA A 55 -13.36 -24.71 3.51
CA ALA A 55 -14.17 -24.22 2.39
C ALA A 55 -13.59 -22.95 1.77
N VAL A 56 -12.96 -22.09 2.57
CA VAL A 56 -12.34 -20.82 2.15
C VAL A 56 -11.01 -21.04 1.43
N HIS A 57 -10.01 -21.62 2.11
CA HIS A 57 -8.64 -21.75 1.59
C HIS A 57 -8.35 -23.10 0.91
N GLY A 58 -9.11 -24.17 1.23
CA GLY A 58 -8.96 -25.47 0.60
C GLY A 58 -7.77 -26.33 1.06
N LEU A 59 -7.05 -25.91 2.09
CA LEU A 59 -5.91 -26.64 2.66
C LEU A 59 -6.40 -27.76 3.58
N THR A 60 -6.16 -29.01 3.19
CA THR A 60 -6.62 -30.18 3.94
C THR A 60 -5.62 -30.60 5.02
N ASP A 61 -6.11 -31.26 6.06
CA ASP A 61 -5.24 -31.87 7.09
C ASP A 61 -4.17 -32.78 6.49
N GLU A 62 -4.51 -33.54 5.44
CA GLU A 62 -3.57 -34.44 4.78
C GLU A 62 -2.44 -33.68 4.08
N PHE A 63 -2.77 -32.56 3.41
CA PHE A 63 -1.76 -31.71 2.78
C PHE A 63 -0.79 -31.08 3.79
N LEU A 64 -1.30 -30.73 4.97
CA LEU A 64 -0.55 -30.02 6.01
C LEU A 64 0.30 -30.94 6.88
N LYS A 65 0.02 -32.24 6.88
CA LYS A 65 0.63 -33.22 7.79
C LYS A 65 2.16 -33.23 7.73
N ASP A 66 2.72 -33.15 6.51
CA ASP A 66 4.17 -33.26 6.28
C ASP A 66 4.84 -31.87 6.11
N LYS A 67 4.15 -30.80 6.49
CA LYS A 67 4.72 -29.46 6.46
C LYS A 67 5.52 -29.17 7.74
N PRO A 68 6.48 -28.25 7.71
CA PRO A 68 7.18 -27.81 8.91
C PRO A 68 6.21 -27.20 9.93
N THR A 69 6.54 -27.34 11.20
CA THR A 69 5.82 -26.66 12.28
C THR A 69 6.13 -25.15 12.32
N PHE A 70 5.31 -24.38 13.02
CA PHE A 70 5.59 -22.94 13.18
C PHE A 70 6.96 -22.69 13.86
N ALA A 71 7.34 -23.53 14.81
CA ALA A 71 8.64 -23.44 15.47
C ALA A 71 9.84 -23.61 14.50
N GLU A 72 9.67 -24.40 13.45
CA GLU A 72 10.73 -24.60 12.44
C GLU A 72 10.83 -23.47 11.42
N VAL A 73 9.74 -22.70 11.22
CA VAL A 73 9.71 -21.60 10.24
C VAL A 73 9.88 -20.22 10.87
N VAL A 74 9.73 -20.10 12.20
CA VAL A 74 9.69 -18.80 12.88
C VAL A 74 10.96 -17.97 12.70
N ALA A 75 12.13 -18.61 12.68
CA ALA A 75 13.41 -17.90 12.50
C ALA A 75 13.48 -17.23 11.12
N GLU A 76 13.06 -17.93 10.06
CA GLU A 76 13.01 -17.39 8.70
C GLU A 76 11.93 -16.30 8.58
N LEU A 77 10.79 -16.46 9.27
CA LEU A 77 9.76 -15.44 9.35
C LEU A 77 10.31 -14.15 10.00
N GLN A 78 10.96 -14.28 11.16
CA GLN A 78 11.53 -13.12 11.84
C GLN A 78 12.61 -12.42 11.01
N GLU A 79 13.46 -13.17 10.29
CA GLU A 79 14.45 -12.60 9.39
C GLU A 79 13.80 -11.85 8.24
N PHE A 80 12.76 -12.42 7.61
CA PHE A 80 12.06 -11.80 6.49
C PHE A 80 11.32 -10.53 6.91
N PHE A 81 10.78 -10.48 8.12
CA PHE A 81 10.03 -9.33 8.64
C PHE A 81 10.87 -8.34 9.46
N HIS A 82 12.18 -8.63 9.65
CA HIS A 82 13.07 -7.77 10.42
C HIS A 82 13.10 -6.34 9.87
N ASP A 83 12.98 -5.34 10.76
CA ASP A 83 12.99 -3.91 10.45
C ASP A 83 11.96 -3.46 9.38
N ALA A 84 10.87 -4.20 9.20
CA ALA A 84 9.81 -3.87 8.26
C ALA A 84 8.52 -3.43 8.97
N LYS A 85 7.68 -2.67 8.24
CA LYS A 85 6.27 -2.51 8.61
C LYS A 85 5.49 -3.75 8.19
N TRP A 86 4.64 -4.24 9.08
CA TRP A 86 3.75 -5.38 8.88
C TRP A 86 2.41 -4.89 8.36
N ILE A 87 2.05 -5.20 7.13
CA ILE A 87 0.86 -4.67 6.47
C ILE A 87 -0.09 -5.80 6.12
N ALA A 88 -1.30 -5.77 6.65
CA ALA A 88 -2.33 -6.78 6.37
C ALA A 88 -3.72 -6.14 6.24
N HIS A 89 -4.67 -6.89 5.68
CA HIS A 89 -6.05 -6.46 5.54
C HIS A 89 -6.92 -6.99 6.67
N ASN A 90 -7.36 -6.13 7.59
CA ASN A 90 -7.88 -6.50 8.90
C ASN A 90 -6.77 -7.07 9.80
N ALA A 91 -5.65 -6.35 9.86
CA ALA A 91 -4.40 -6.78 10.47
C ALA A 91 -4.52 -7.35 11.90
N ASN A 92 -5.54 -6.95 12.66
CA ASN A 92 -5.78 -7.49 14.00
C ASN A 92 -5.99 -9.00 14.00
N PHE A 93 -6.55 -9.57 12.93
CA PHE A 93 -6.74 -11.02 12.79
C PHE A 93 -5.37 -11.69 12.64
N ASP A 94 -4.61 -11.34 11.62
CA ASP A 94 -3.33 -11.97 11.31
C ASP A 94 -2.30 -11.79 12.43
N ILE A 95 -2.16 -10.56 12.92
CA ILE A 95 -1.26 -10.24 14.04
C ILE A 95 -1.68 -10.98 15.31
N GLY A 96 -2.99 -11.13 15.55
CA GLY A 96 -3.51 -11.91 16.67
C GLY A 96 -3.07 -13.39 16.61
N PHE A 97 -3.08 -13.98 15.42
CA PHE A 97 -2.62 -15.35 15.20
C PHE A 97 -1.09 -15.47 15.28
N ILE A 98 -0.34 -14.57 14.65
CA ILE A 98 1.13 -14.55 14.76
C ILE A 98 1.57 -14.39 16.22
N ASN A 99 0.96 -13.46 16.96
CA ASN A 99 1.28 -13.26 18.37
C ASN A 99 0.92 -14.47 19.23
N ALA A 100 -0.16 -15.19 18.92
CA ALA A 100 -0.49 -16.43 19.63
C ALA A 100 0.53 -17.55 19.34
N GLU A 101 1.05 -17.64 18.11
CA GLU A 101 2.13 -18.58 17.79
C GLU A 101 3.45 -18.15 18.46
N PHE A 102 3.75 -16.85 18.51
CA PHE A 102 4.94 -16.35 19.23
C PHE A 102 4.86 -16.62 20.72
N ASP A 103 3.70 -16.39 21.35
CA ASP A 103 3.47 -16.68 22.78
C ASP A 103 3.71 -18.17 23.11
N ARG A 104 3.26 -19.10 22.25
CA ARG A 104 3.51 -20.55 22.39
C ARG A 104 5.00 -20.90 22.37
N LEU A 105 5.83 -20.08 21.75
CA LEU A 105 7.28 -20.23 21.64
C LEU A 105 8.05 -19.35 22.64
N GLY A 106 7.35 -18.57 23.48
CA GLY A 106 7.98 -17.63 24.41
C GLY A 106 8.68 -16.45 23.73
N LEU A 107 8.25 -16.08 22.52
CA LEU A 107 8.76 -14.94 21.77
C LEU A 107 7.96 -13.67 22.07
N PRO A 108 8.57 -12.48 21.96
CA PRO A 108 7.87 -11.22 22.14
C PRO A 108 6.85 -11.01 21.02
N PRO A 109 5.71 -10.36 21.32
CA PRO A 109 4.70 -10.05 20.31
C PRO A 109 5.19 -9.00 19.30
N VAL A 110 4.55 -8.95 18.15
CA VAL A 110 4.73 -7.88 17.16
C VAL A 110 4.25 -6.55 17.75
N GLU A 111 5.11 -5.53 17.70
CA GLU A 111 4.77 -4.20 18.23
C GLU A 111 3.72 -3.50 17.36
N GLY A 112 2.68 -2.95 17.99
CA GLY A 112 1.57 -2.32 17.28
C GLY A 112 1.98 -1.13 16.40
N GLU A 113 3.05 -0.43 16.73
CA GLU A 113 3.61 0.66 15.92
C GLU A 113 4.20 0.19 14.58
N GLN A 114 4.52 -1.08 14.47
CA GLN A 114 5.01 -1.67 13.22
C GLN A 114 3.87 -2.12 12.29
N VAL A 115 2.62 -2.14 12.76
CA VAL A 115 1.48 -2.71 12.05
C VAL A 115 0.68 -1.62 11.31
N ILE A 116 0.36 -1.88 10.05
CA ILE A 116 -0.53 -1.06 9.23
C ILE A 116 -1.74 -1.90 8.82
N ASP A 117 -2.94 -1.46 9.21
CA ASP A 117 -4.20 -2.09 8.81
C ASP A 117 -4.79 -1.41 7.57
N THR A 118 -4.73 -2.09 6.44
CA THR A 118 -5.26 -1.60 5.16
C THR A 118 -6.78 -1.52 5.13
N LEU A 119 -7.52 -2.33 5.93
CA LEU A 119 -8.97 -2.20 6.06
C LEU A 119 -9.35 -0.88 6.76
N ALA A 120 -8.61 -0.51 7.81
CA ALA A 120 -8.79 0.78 8.46
C ALA A 120 -8.47 1.95 7.52
N MET A 121 -7.43 1.82 6.70
CA MET A 121 -7.09 2.80 5.65
C MET A 121 -8.20 2.91 4.61
N ALA A 122 -8.68 1.77 4.09
CA ALA A 122 -9.75 1.71 3.10
C ALA A 122 -11.06 2.33 3.62
N ARG A 123 -11.45 2.05 4.86
CA ARG A 123 -12.63 2.65 5.49
C ARG A 123 -12.55 4.17 5.60
N ARG A 124 -11.37 4.73 5.87
CA ARG A 124 -11.17 6.19 5.87
C ARG A 124 -11.27 6.78 4.46
N LYS A 125 -10.71 6.09 3.46
CA LYS A 125 -10.69 6.56 2.07
C LYS A 125 -12.04 6.36 1.37
N HIS A 126 -12.77 5.29 1.71
CA HIS A 126 -14.03 4.87 1.10
C HIS A 126 -15.10 4.56 2.15
N PRO A 127 -15.58 5.56 2.91
CA PRO A 127 -16.47 5.34 4.05
C PRO A 127 -17.84 4.78 3.65
N MET A 128 -18.29 4.97 2.40
CA MET A 128 -19.63 4.61 1.92
C MET A 128 -19.68 3.31 1.11
N GLY A 129 -18.63 2.51 1.11
CA GLY A 129 -18.59 1.31 0.26
C GLY A 129 -18.06 0.06 0.96
N PRO A 130 -18.25 -1.13 0.36
CA PRO A 130 -17.60 -2.34 0.82
C PRO A 130 -16.07 -2.19 0.66
N ASN A 131 -15.34 -2.64 1.68
CA ASN A 131 -13.89 -2.53 1.76
C ASN A 131 -13.20 -3.89 1.97
N SER A 132 -13.82 -5.01 1.56
CA SER A 132 -13.14 -6.30 1.44
C SER A 132 -12.08 -6.24 0.34
N LEU A 133 -11.09 -7.13 0.36
CA LEU A 133 -10.03 -7.20 -0.65
C LEU A 133 -10.62 -7.27 -2.07
N ASP A 134 -11.60 -8.16 -2.31
CA ASP A 134 -12.29 -8.26 -3.61
C ASP A 134 -13.01 -6.97 -4.03
N ALA A 135 -13.60 -6.26 -3.06
CA ALA A 135 -14.27 -4.99 -3.35
C ALA A 135 -13.27 -3.90 -3.72
N LEU A 136 -12.10 -3.90 -3.08
CA LEU A 136 -11.02 -2.98 -3.37
C LEU A 136 -10.35 -3.30 -4.73
N CYS A 137 -10.10 -4.58 -5.03
CA CYS A 137 -9.62 -5.00 -6.36
C CYS A 137 -10.55 -4.48 -7.46
N ARG A 138 -11.86 -4.72 -7.35
CA ARG A 138 -12.83 -4.19 -8.32
C ARG A 138 -12.82 -2.67 -8.42
N ARG A 139 -12.68 -1.97 -7.31
CA ARG A 139 -12.65 -0.49 -7.28
C ARG A 139 -11.43 0.08 -7.96
N TYR A 140 -10.28 -0.55 -7.79
CA TYR A 140 -9.01 -0.10 -8.36
C TYR A 140 -8.69 -0.73 -9.72
N GLY A 141 -9.58 -1.61 -10.25
CA GLY A 141 -9.38 -2.25 -11.55
C GLY A 141 -8.27 -3.31 -11.53
N ILE A 142 -8.02 -3.92 -10.37
CA ILE A 142 -7.05 -5.01 -10.19
C ILE A 142 -7.74 -6.32 -10.55
N ASP A 143 -7.11 -7.10 -11.43
CA ASP A 143 -7.63 -8.40 -11.86
C ASP A 143 -7.43 -9.46 -10.78
N ASN A 144 -8.52 -9.90 -10.18
CA ASN A 144 -8.57 -11.00 -9.22
C ASN A 144 -9.30 -12.25 -9.77
N SER A 145 -9.48 -12.37 -11.09
CA SER A 145 -10.23 -13.46 -11.71
C SER A 145 -9.63 -14.85 -11.46
N HIS A 146 -8.34 -14.93 -11.23
CA HIS A 146 -7.62 -16.17 -10.93
C HIS A 146 -7.72 -16.60 -9.46
N ARG A 147 -8.31 -15.77 -8.58
CA ARG A 147 -8.55 -16.08 -7.17
C ARG A 147 -9.78 -16.96 -7.00
N THR A 148 -9.62 -18.27 -7.19
CA THR A 148 -10.72 -19.25 -7.03
C THR A 148 -10.93 -19.65 -5.56
N LYS A 149 -9.88 -19.59 -4.75
CA LYS A 149 -9.84 -19.78 -3.31
C LYS A 149 -8.91 -18.77 -2.68
N HIS A 150 -9.04 -18.58 -1.38
CA HIS A 150 -8.08 -17.81 -0.61
C HIS A 150 -6.74 -18.59 -0.52
N GLY A 151 -5.66 -17.86 -0.57
CA GLY A 151 -4.30 -18.38 -0.38
C GLY A 151 -3.40 -17.22 0.02
N ALA A 152 -2.67 -17.38 1.10
CA ALA A 152 -1.98 -16.29 1.75
C ALA A 152 -1.00 -15.52 0.84
N LEU A 153 -0.29 -16.20 -0.07
CA LEU A 153 0.60 -15.51 -1.00
C LEU A 153 -0.18 -14.73 -2.06
N LEU A 154 -1.20 -15.33 -2.68
CA LEU A 154 -2.02 -14.67 -3.69
C LEU A 154 -2.76 -13.46 -3.12
N ASP A 155 -3.32 -13.59 -1.91
CA ASP A 155 -4.01 -12.51 -1.24
C ASP A 155 -3.05 -11.37 -0.86
N SER A 156 -1.80 -11.70 -0.48
CA SER A 156 -0.74 -10.72 -0.28
C SER A 156 -0.35 -9.98 -1.58
N GLU A 157 -0.29 -10.67 -2.72
CA GLU A 157 -0.03 -10.07 -4.04
C GLU A 157 -1.12 -9.07 -4.41
N LEU A 158 -2.38 -9.49 -4.33
CA LEU A 158 -3.53 -8.61 -4.59
C LEU A 158 -3.57 -7.43 -3.61
N LEU A 159 -3.29 -7.70 -2.34
CA LEU A 159 -3.25 -6.65 -1.32
C LEU A 159 -2.12 -5.65 -1.56
N ALA A 160 -0.96 -6.09 -2.05
CA ALA A 160 0.13 -5.20 -2.40
C ALA A 160 -0.27 -4.21 -3.50
N GLU A 161 -0.94 -4.68 -4.55
CA GLU A 161 -1.46 -3.81 -5.60
C GLU A 161 -2.51 -2.83 -5.05
N VAL A 162 -3.47 -3.32 -4.26
CA VAL A 162 -4.50 -2.49 -3.61
C VAL A 162 -3.86 -1.44 -2.69
N TYR A 163 -2.86 -1.82 -1.89
CA TYR A 163 -2.17 -0.91 -0.99
C TYR A 163 -1.45 0.20 -1.75
N ILE A 164 -0.71 -0.13 -2.81
CA ILE A 164 -0.04 0.84 -3.67
C ILE A 164 -1.06 1.84 -4.25
N GLU A 165 -2.20 1.38 -4.76
CA GLU A 165 -3.24 2.26 -5.28
C GLU A 165 -3.89 3.12 -4.17
N MET A 166 -4.03 2.58 -2.96
CA MET A 166 -4.55 3.36 -1.82
C MET A 166 -3.63 4.50 -1.39
N ILE A 167 -2.32 4.33 -1.45
CA ILE A 167 -1.35 5.37 -1.03
C ILE A 167 -1.03 6.39 -2.12
N GLY A 168 -1.59 6.24 -3.32
CA GLY A 168 -1.43 7.23 -4.40
C GLY A 168 -1.12 6.62 -5.77
N GLY A 169 -1.15 5.29 -5.87
CA GLY A 169 -0.90 4.55 -7.10
C GLY A 169 0.56 4.63 -7.57
N ARG A 170 0.80 4.12 -8.77
CA ARG A 170 2.10 4.23 -9.48
C ARG A 170 2.41 5.65 -9.96
N GLN A 171 1.51 6.62 -9.75
CA GLN A 171 1.89 8.01 -9.76
C GLN A 171 2.77 8.25 -8.52
N THR A 172 4.05 7.88 -8.64
CA THR A 172 5.07 8.62 -7.91
C THR A 172 4.73 10.07 -8.13
N ALA A 173 4.30 10.74 -7.04
CA ALA A 173 4.20 12.16 -7.07
C ALA A 173 5.46 12.63 -7.80
N LEU A 174 5.31 13.26 -8.96
CA LEU A 174 6.31 14.21 -9.38
C LEU A 174 6.39 15.13 -8.17
N GLY A 175 7.28 14.79 -7.27
CA GLY A 175 7.61 15.63 -6.12
C GLY A 175 8.23 16.89 -6.68
N LEU A 176 7.37 17.76 -7.10
CA LEU A 176 7.60 19.16 -6.91
C LEU A 176 7.63 19.31 -5.38
N VAL A 177 8.75 18.91 -4.79
CA VAL A 177 9.13 19.36 -3.46
C VAL A 177 9.29 20.87 -3.63
N GLU A 178 8.18 21.59 -3.51
CA GLU A 178 8.28 22.92 -2.94
C GLU A 178 8.86 22.68 -1.54
N GLU A 179 10.17 22.86 -1.41
CA GLU A 179 10.73 23.29 -0.14
C GLU A 179 10.02 24.59 0.22
N THR A 180 8.85 24.48 0.82
CA THR A 180 8.25 25.56 1.58
C THR A 180 9.22 25.82 2.73
N LYS A 181 10.21 26.67 2.49
CA LYS A 181 10.82 27.43 3.58
C LYS A 181 9.65 28.07 4.29
N VAL A 182 9.34 27.54 5.48
CA VAL A 182 8.42 28.16 6.40
C VAL A 182 9.05 29.50 6.76
N VAL A 183 8.71 30.54 6.02
CA VAL A 183 8.91 31.91 6.43
C VAL A 183 7.91 32.10 7.57
N LYS A 184 8.42 32.19 8.80
CA LYS A 184 7.64 32.67 9.95
C LYS A 184 7.10 34.03 9.57
N VAL A 185 5.83 34.09 9.19
CA VAL A 185 5.09 35.34 9.11
C VAL A 185 4.80 35.76 10.54
N ILE A 186 5.54 36.72 11.04
CA ILE A 186 5.15 37.49 12.20
C ILE A 186 4.07 38.41 11.65
N ALA A 187 2.82 38.17 12.05
CA ALA A 187 1.71 39.06 11.77
C ALA A 187 1.85 40.28 12.68
N ASP A 188 2.27 41.40 12.11
CA ASP A 188 1.92 42.71 12.59
C ASP A 188 0.95 43.34 11.57
N ASP A 189 -0.17 43.80 12.10
CA ASP A 189 -1.21 44.52 11.37
C ASP A 189 -0.60 45.80 10.76
N ASP A 190 -0.43 45.81 9.43
CA ASP A 190 -0.68 46.99 8.61
C ASP A 190 -0.52 46.63 7.11
N ASP A 191 -1.45 47.17 6.35
CA ASP A 191 -1.65 47.14 4.92
C ASP A 191 -0.39 47.46 4.10
N ASP A 192 -0.08 46.67 3.10
CA ASP A 192 0.78 46.78 1.93
C ASP A 192 1.87 45.67 1.85
N PHE A 193 1.44 44.42 1.58
CA PHE A 193 2.39 43.36 1.23
C PHE A 193 2.77 43.48 -0.26
N VAL A 194 3.78 44.29 -0.54
CA VAL A 194 4.51 44.22 -1.81
C VAL A 194 5.58 43.13 -1.68
N ALA A 195 5.32 41.96 -2.28
CA ALA A 195 6.34 40.92 -2.38
C ALA A 195 7.55 41.49 -3.13
N ASP A 196 8.68 41.64 -2.46
CA ASP A 196 9.96 41.98 -3.08
C ASP A 196 10.42 40.82 -3.97
N ILE A 197 9.98 40.82 -5.21
CA ILE A 197 10.38 39.85 -6.22
C ILE A 197 11.77 40.26 -6.73
N SER A 198 12.82 39.75 -6.11
CA SER A 198 14.17 39.91 -6.59
C SER A 198 14.27 39.51 -8.07
N PRO A 199 14.78 40.38 -8.97
CA PRO A 199 14.90 40.04 -10.39
C PRO A 199 15.83 38.83 -10.56
N ARG A 200 15.44 37.89 -11.43
CA ARG A 200 16.25 36.71 -11.72
C ARG A 200 17.64 37.11 -12.17
N SER A 201 18.65 36.45 -11.61
CA SER A 201 20.07 36.67 -11.95
C SER A 201 20.41 36.31 -13.41
N ARG A 202 19.57 35.53 -14.08
CA ARG A 202 19.69 35.20 -15.51
C ARG A 202 18.34 35.22 -16.19
N PRO A 203 18.18 35.87 -17.36
CA PRO A 203 16.98 35.80 -18.16
C PRO A 203 16.73 34.36 -18.63
N LEU A 204 15.48 33.96 -18.70
CA LEU A 204 15.12 32.66 -19.28
C LEU A 204 15.52 32.63 -20.77
N PRO A 205 16.06 31.50 -21.26
CA PRO A 205 16.29 31.35 -22.69
C PRO A 205 14.95 31.45 -23.44
N VAL A 206 14.96 32.20 -24.56
CA VAL A 206 13.80 32.30 -25.44
C VAL A 206 13.49 30.90 -25.98
N ARG A 207 12.38 30.31 -25.56
CA ARG A 207 11.95 28.97 -25.98
C ARG A 207 11.06 28.96 -27.19
N LEU A 208 10.50 30.12 -27.56
CA LEU A 208 9.64 30.29 -28.75
C LEU A 208 10.51 30.72 -29.91
N SER A 209 10.47 29.97 -31.00
CA SER A 209 11.04 30.45 -32.27
C SER A 209 10.19 31.54 -32.87
N GLN A 210 10.76 32.37 -33.74
CA GLN A 210 10.01 33.38 -34.44
C GLN A 210 8.86 32.78 -35.29
N ALA A 211 9.08 31.62 -35.87
CA ALA A 211 8.07 30.86 -36.62
C ALA A 211 6.86 30.43 -35.75
N ASP A 212 7.13 30.01 -34.50
CA ASP A 212 6.07 29.64 -33.55
C ASP A 212 5.26 30.87 -33.13
N ALA A 213 5.92 32.01 -32.91
CA ALA A 213 5.25 33.26 -32.57
C ALA A 213 4.36 33.77 -33.74
N GLU A 214 4.82 33.71 -34.99
CA GLU A 214 4.05 34.06 -36.17
C GLU A 214 2.86 33.11 -36.37
N THR A 215 3.03 31.82 -36.15
CA THR A 215 1.96 30.82 -36.23
C THR A 215 0.90 31.08 -35.17
N HIS A 216 1.31 31.39 -33.95
CA HIS A 216 0.42 31.73 -32.84
C HIS A 216 -0.37 33.04 -33.13
N GLN A 217 0.29 34.08 -33.70
CA GLN A 217 -0.39 35.31 -34.08
C GLN A 217 -1.45 35.08 -35.20
N LYS A 218 -1.14 34.25 -36.20
CA LYS A 218 -2.11 33.86 -37.24
C LYS A 218 -3.31 33.11 -36.64
N LEU A 219 -3.08 32.23 -35.68
CA LEU A 219 -4.15 31.50 -35.00
C LEU A 219 -5.06 32.47 -34.22
N ILE A 220 -4.48 33.40 -33.44
CA ILE A 220 -5.23 34.42 -32.70
C ILE A 220 -6.04 35.32 -33.65
N ALA A 221 -5.45 35.73 -34.77
CA ALA A 221 -6.14 36.53 -35.78
C ALA A 221 -7.34 35.79 -36.38
N GLY A 222 -7.21 34.48 -36.62
CA GLY A 222 -8.29 33.63 -37.14
C GLY A 222 -9.45 33.41 -36.15
N MET A 223 -9.19 33.50 -34.84
CA MET A 223 -10.19 33.36 -33.78
C MET A 223 -11.06 34.60 -33.59
N GLY A 224 -10.69 35.75 -34.20
CA GLY A 224 -11.44 37.00 -34.15
C GLY A 224 -11.63 37.53 -32.72
N GLU A 225 -12.81 38.05 -32.41
CA GLU A 225 -13.11 38.61 -31.07
C GLU A 225 -13.27 37.57 -29.95
N LYS A 226 -13.36 36.29 -30.29
CA LYS A 226 -13.45 35.19 -29.31
C LYS A 226 -12.10 34.79 -28.70
N ALA A 227 -10.99 35.38 -29.18
CA ALA A 227 -9.66 35.06 -28.67
C ALA A 227 -9.44 35.70 -27.28
N ILE A 228 -9.40 34.87 -26.26
CA ILE A 228 -9.18 35.28 -24.86
C ILE A 228 -7.89 36.09 -24.70
N TRP A 229 -6.85 35.76 -25.49
CA TRP A 229 -5.52 36.43 -25.44
C TRP A 229 -5.54 37.91 -25.82
N LYS A 230 -6.56 38.37 -26.56
CA LYS A 230 -6.73 39.82 -26.85
C LYS A 230 -7.05 40.68 -25.63
N ARG A 231 -7.42 40.03 -24.50
CA ARG A 231 -7.71 40.74 -23.25
C ARG A 231 -6.46 41.01 -22.40
N TYR A 232 -5.32 40.44 -22.79
CA TYR A 232 -4.06 40.49 -22.02
C TYR A 232 -2.90 41.11 -22.82
N GLN A 233 -3.19 41.84 -23.91
CA GLN A 233 -2.22 42.65 -24.66
C GLN A 233 -2.18 44.08 -24.15
#